data_3c68f9c4e445042b1adf2b605c133895
#
_entry.id   3c68f9c4e445042b1adf2b605c133895
#
_cell.length_a   1.000
_cell.length_b   1.000
_cell.length_c   1.000
_cell.angle_alpha   90.00
_cell.angle_beta   90.00
_cell.angle_gamma   90.00
#
_symmetry.space_group_name_H-M   'P 1'
#
loop_
_entity.id
_entity.type
_entity.pdbx_description
1 polymer ?
#
loop_
_entity_poly.entity_id
_entity_poly.type
_entity_poly.pdbx_seq_one_letter_code
_entity_poly.pdbx_strand_id
1 'polypeptide(L)'
;MAGLRRPPVAPAGPPTIVVGSGKGGVGKSVVSALLAQRMASEGHRVLLVDGSQNLGNQHVLFGVHRGATLEHLLTDAASPRDLLVSVTEQLWLLPADSGAESLHGLGALDRARLHHRLSALYSDFEVVIVDSGAGIDSVMRVCTMGATRLMLVTLPEPAALTDAYATLKIVHAQLKDLPVDVLINRVEDAREGPQAFERLSTAAERFLHRPVRYLGA
;
A
#
# COMPACT_ATOMS: atom_id res chain seq x y z
N MET A 1 33.57 18.78 11.42
CA MET A 1 32.58 19.46 10.54
C MET A 1 31.34 18.63 10.49
N ALA A 2 30.28 19.01 11.23
CA ALA A 2 28.98 18.32 11.23
C ALA A 2 28.25 18.66 9.93
N GLY A 3 28.13 17.68 9.05
CA GLY A 3 27.36 17.81 7.80
C GLY A 3 25.90 18.12 8.12
N LEU A 4 25.43 19.28 7.70
CA LEU A 4 24.04 19.67 7.71
C LEU A 4 23.22 18.59 6.95
N ARG A 5 22.53 17.72 7.68
CA ARG A 5 21.51 16.86 7.10
C ARG A 5 20.43 17.79 6.54
N ARG A 6 20.28 17.79 5.22
CA ARG A 6 19.10 18.41 4.59
C ARG A 6 17.84 17.80 5.23
N PRO A 7 16.88 18.62 5.69
CA PRO A 7 15.62 18.09 6.13
C PRO A 7 15.00 17.28 4.96
N PRO A 8 14.31 16.17 5.23
CA PRO A 8 13.62 15.43 4.19
C PRO A 8 12.69 16.40 3.46
N VAL A 9 12.83 16.47 2.15
CA VAL A 9 11.89 17.23 1.31
C VAL A 9 10.54 16.57 1.51
N ALA A 10 9.55 17.30 2.02
CA ALA A 10 8.20 16.80 2.14
C ALA A 10 7.75 16.29 0.75
N PRO A 11 7.14 15.11 0.65
CA PRO A 11 6.67 14.59 -0.62
C PRO A 11 5.70 15.60 -1.24
N ALA A 12 5.85 15.87 -2.54
CA ALA A 12 5.07 16.86 -3.29
C ALA A 12 3.62 16.36 -3.56
N GLY A 13 2.98 15.69 -2.60
CA GLY A 13 1.62 15.12 -2.75
C GLY A 13 1.04 14.67 -1.41
N PRO A 14 -0.19 14.19 -1.40
CA PRO A 14 -0.84 13.71 -0.18
C PRO A 14 -0.12 12.49 0.40
N PRO A 15 -0.24 12.24 1.71
CA PRO A 15 0.21 11.00 2.32
C PRO A 15 -0.31 9.80 1.55
N THR A 16 0.61 8.97 1.04
CA THR A 16 0.29 7.76 0.28
C THR A 16 0.74 6.55 1.07
N ILE A 17 -0.23 5.82 1.63
CA ILE A 17 -0.02 4.63 2.46
C ILE A 17 -0.19 3.40 1.59
N VAL A 18 0.89 2.66 1.38
CA VAL A 18 0.82 1.33 0.75
C VAL A 18 0.54 0.29 1.81
N VAL A 19 -0.53 -0.48 1.64
CA VAL A 19 -0.83 -1.65 2.47
C VAL A 19 -0.28 -2.87 1.75
N GLY A 20 0.72 -3.50 2.32
CA GLY A 20 1.47 -4.59 1.70
C GLY A 20 1.61 -5.81 2.61
N SER A 21 1.98 -6.94 2.02
CA SER A 21 2.30 -8.18 2.75
C SER A 21 3.25 -9.06 1.99
N GLY A 22 4.09 -9.80 2.70
CA GLY A 22 4.97 -10.82 2.11
C GLY A 22 4.23 -12.08 1.66
N LYS A 23 3.03 -12.34 2.22
CA LYS A 23 2.24 -13.56 1.99
C LYS A 23 0.80 -13.22 1.60
N GLY A 24 0.19 -14.08 0.78
CA GLY A 24 -1.23 -14.00 0.46
C GLY A 24 -2.12 -14.42 1.65
N GLY A 25 -3.36 -13.95 1.66
CA GLY A 25 -4.36 -14.39 2.64
C GLY A 25 -4.25 -13.78 4.04
N VAL A 26 -3.35 -12.84 4.29
CA VAL A 26 -3.18 -12.19 5.61
C VAL A 26 -4.27 -11.15 5.96
N GLY A 27 -5.21 -10.90 5.06
CA GLY A 27 -6.30 -9.93 5.28
C GLY A 27 -5.99 -8.50 4.83
N LYS A 28 -4.92 -8.29 4.07
CA LYS A 28 -4.45 -7.00 3.59
C LYS A 28 -5.56 -6.13 2.95
N SER A 29 -6.32 -6.67 1.99
CA SER A 29 -7.37 -5.93 1.29
C SER A 29 -8.52 -5.50 2.21
N VAL A 30 -8.85 -6.33 3.21
CA VAL A 30 -9.83 -5.98 4.25
C VAL A 30 -9.29 -4.84 5.12
N VAL A 31 -8.03 -4.91 5.52
CA VAL A 31 -7.35 -3.84 6.28
C VAL A 31 -7.35 -2.54 5.48
N SER A 32 -7.03 -2.59 4.18
CA SER A 32 -7.06 -1.41 3.30
C SER A 32 -8.45 -0.79 3.23
N ALA A 33 -9.49 -1.61 3.05
CA ALA A 33 -10.88 -1.16 3.01
C ALA A 33 -11.32 -0.52 4.33
N LEU A 34 -11.06 -1.17 5.46
CA LEU A 34 -11.42 -0.66 6.79
C LEU A 34 -10.68 0.63 7.13
N LEU A 35 -9.39 0.74 6.80
CA LEU A 35 -8.62 1.95 6.99
C LEU A 35 -9.21 3.11 6.16
N ALA A 36 -9.52 2.85 4.89
CA ALA A 36 -10.11 3.86 4.01
C ALA A 36 -11.48 4.34 4.52
N GLN A 37 -12.35 3.41 4.92
CA GLN A 37 -13.64 3.74 5.52
C GLN A 37 -13.50 4.55 6.81
N ARG A 38 -12.55 4.16 7.68
CA ARG A 38 -12.33 4.86 8.94
C ARG A 38 -11.88 6.30 8.71
N MET A 39 -10.90 6.53 7.85
CA MET A 39 -10.42 7.88 7.55
C MET A 39 -11.49 8.73 6.87
N ALA A 40 -12.27 8.15 5.95
CA ALA A 40 -13.40 8.84 5.33
C ALA A 40 -14.48 9.21 6.35
N SER A 41 -14.77 8.35 7.32
CA SER A 41 -15.74 8.64 8.41
C SER A 41 -15.27 9.74 9.36
N GLU A 42 -13.98 10.03 9.40
CA GLU A 42 -13.38 11.16 10.12
C GLU A 42 -13.36 12.45 9.30
N GLY A 43 -13.92 12.42 8.09
CA GLY A 43 -14.09 13.59 7.22
C GLY A 43 -12.97 13.81 6.21
N HIS A 44 -11.96 12.92 6.14
CA HIS A 44 -10.90 13.03 5.14
C HIS A 44 -11.39 12.61 3.75
N ARG A 45 -10.94 13.33 2.72
CA ARG A 45 -11.12 12.89 1.33
C ARG A 45 -10.11 11.81 1.00
N VAL A 46 -10.58 10.57 0.87
CA VAL A 46 -9.76 9.37 0.73
C VAL A 46 -9.90 8.76 -0.66
N LEU A 47 -8.76 8.45 -1.27
CA LEU A 47 -8.68 7.59 -2.44
C LEU A 47 -8.14 6.22 -2.03
N LEU A 48 -8.91 5.18 -2.27
CA LEU A 48 -8.43 3.80 -2.21
C LEU A 48 -8.09 3.32 -3.63
N VAL A 49 -6.85 2.93 -3.84
CA VAL A 49 -6.37 2.37 -5.11
C VAL A 49 -6.25 0.86 -4.96
N ASP A 50 -6.94 0.10 -5.80
CA ASP A 50 -6.72 -1.34 -5.90
C ASP A 50 -5.48 -1.59 -6.78
N GLY A 51 -4.36 -1.87 -6.13
CA GLY A 51 -3.08 -2.18 -6.79
C GLY A 51 -2.85 -3.67 -7.01
N SER A 52 -3.88 -4.51 -6.81
CA SER A 52 -3.81 -5.95 -7.02
C SER A 52 -3.83 -6.28 -8.51
N GLN A 53 -2.80 -6.97 -9.00
CA GLN A 53 -2.62 -7.19 -10.44
C GLN A 53 -3.47 -8.31 -11.05
N ASN A 54 -3.92 -9.25 -10.26
CA ASN A 54 -4.60 -10.45 -10.78
C ASN A 54 -6.02 -10.65 -10.28
N LEU A 55 -6.41 -10.02 -9.19
CA LEU A 55 -7.72 -10.19 -8.54
C LEU A 55 -8.06 -8.92 -7.78
N GLY A 56 -8.24 -7.80 -8.49
CA GLY A 56 -8.81 -6.60 -7.89
C GLY A 56 -10.16 -6.94 -7.27
N ASN A 57 -10.28 -6.82 -5.96
CA ASN A 57 -11.48 -7.22 -5.22
C ASN A 57 -12.06 -6.12 -4.32
N GLN A 58 -11.47 -4.94 -4.33
CA GLN A 58 -11.95 -3.83 -3.50
C GLN A 58 -13.39 -3.43 -3.89
N HIS A 59 -13.75 -3.45 -5.17
CA HIS A 59 -15.11 -3.19 -5.63
C HIS A 59 -16.13 -4.20 -5.09
N VAL A 60 -15.72 -5.47 -4.92
CA VAL A 60 -16.57 -6.51 -4.30
C VAL A 60 -16.74 -6.26 -2.81
N LEU A 61 -15.67 -5.89 -2.10
CA LEU A 61 -15.74 -5.59 -0.66
C LEU A 61 -16.67 -4.42 -0.36
N PHE A 62 -16.74 -3.44 -1.25
CA PHE A 62 -17.63 -2.28 -1.10
C PHE A 62 -19.00 -2.48 -1.74
N GLY A 63 -19.26 -3.58 -2.47
CA GLY A 63 -20.52 -3.81 -3.17
C GLY A 63 -20.80 -2.80 -4.29
N VAL A 64 -19.76 -2.20 -4.89
CA VAL A 64 -19.90 -1.24 -5.97
C VAL A 64 -19.61 -1.87 -7.32
N HIS A 65 -20.27 -1.35 -8.37
CA HIS A 65 -19.98 -1.78 -9.72
C HIS A 65 -18.64 -1.25 -10.19
N ARG A 66 -17.84 -2.12 -10.78
CA ARG A 66 -16.57 -1.76 -11.41
C ARG A 66 -16.85 -1.10 -12.76
N GLY A 67 -16.41 0.14 -12.92
CA GLY A 67 -16.39 0.86 -14.19
C GLY A 67 -15.08 0.63 -14.95
N ALA A 68 -14.51 1.70 -15.50
CA ALA A 68 -13.16 1.71 -16.04
C ALA A 68 -12.15 1.42 -14.91
N THR A 69 -10.98 0.91 -15.26
CA THR A 69 -10.01 0.37 -14.31
C THR A 69 -8.65 1.06 -14.43
N LEU A 70 -7.75 0.78 -13.50
CA LEU A 70 -6.40 1.36 -13.45
C LEU A 70 -5.64 1.19 -14.79
N GLU A 71 -5.87 0.12 -15.52
CA GLU A 71 -5.25 -0.16 -16.81
C GLU A 71 -5.61 0.87 -17.89
N HIS A 72 -6.81 1.47 -17.83
CA HIS A 72 -7.23 2.53 -18.74
C HIS A 72 -6.40 3.82 -18.59
N LEU A 73 -5.65 3.96 -17.51
CA LEU A 73 -4.67 5.04 -17.38
C LEU A 73 -3.45 4.89 -18.30
N LEU A 74 -3.22 3.71 -18.85
CA LEU A 74 -2.14 3.48 -19.81
C LEU A 74 -2.50 3.97 -21.21
N THR A 75 -3.78 4.17 -21.48
CA THR A 75 -4.31 4.68 -22.74
C THR A 75 -4.78 6.13 -22.57
N ASP A 76 -4.77 6.94 -23.61
CA ASP A 76 -5.28 8.31 -23.58
C ASP A 76 -6.81 8.37 -23.68
N ALA A 77 -7.50 7.24 -23.57
CA ALA A 77 -8.93 7.10 -23.81
C ALA A 77 -9.82 7.60 -22.66
N ALA A 78 -9.27 7.80 -21.46
CA ALA A 78 -10.05 8.23 -20.29
C ALA A 78 -9.28 9.23 -19.43
N SER A 79 -10.00 10.17 -18.82
CA SER A 79 -9.46 11.01 -17.76
C SER A 79 -9.27 10.17 -16.48
N PRO A 80 -8.22 10.37 -15.68
CA PRO A 80 -8.07 9.67 -14.40
C PRO A 80 -9.29 9.78 -13.48
N ARG A 81 -10.01 10.89 -13.54
CA ARG A 81 -11.22 11.12 -12.72
C ARG A 81 -12.40 10.26 -13.16
N ASP A 82 -12.51 9.94 -14.46
CA ASP A 82 -13.59 9.11 -15.00
C ASP A 82 -13.50 7.65 -14.55
N LEU A 83 -12.34 7.25 -14.00
CA LEU A 83 -12.10 5.91 -13.48
C LEU A 83 -12.54 5.75 -12.02
N LEU A 84 -12.85 6.85 -11.33
CA LEU A 84 -13.18 6.82 -9.91
C LEU A 84 -14.60 6.33 -9.71
N VAL A 85 -14.74 5.37 -8.80
CA VAL A 85 -16.04 4.91 -8.29
C VAL A 85 -16.27 5.54 -6.92
N SER A 86 -17.34 6.32 -6.78
CA SER A 86 -17.74 6.85 -5.47
C SER A 86 -18.27 5.72 -4.59
N VAL A 87 -17.67 5.55 -3.41
CA VAL A 87 -18.12 4.59 -2.40
C VAL A 87 -18.96 5.30 -1.33
N THR A 88 -18.49 6.47 -0.89
CA THR A 88 -19.23 7.39 0.00
C THR A 88 -18.92 8.83 -0.44
N GLU A 89 -19.46 9.83 0.27
CA GLU A 89 -19.16 11.24 0.00
C GLU A 89 -17.67 11.59 0.17
N GLN A 90 -16.94 10.83 1.00
CA GLN A 90 -15.52 11.07 1.32
C GLN A 90 -14.59 9.94 0.89
N LEU A 91 -15.12 8.88 0.25
CA LEU A 91 -14.32 7.72 -0.18
C LEU A 91 -14.55 7.41 -1.65
N TRP A 92 -13.48 7.40 -2.40
CA TRP A 92 -13.44 6.97 -3.80
C TRP A 92 -12.54 5.76 -3.97
N LEU A 93 -12.93 4.88 -4.88
CA LEU A 93 -12.17 3.71 -5.28
C LEU A 93 -11.66 3.91 -6.72
N LEU A 94 -10.37 3.65 -6.92
CA LEU A 94 -9.78 3.42 -8.25
C LEU A 94 -9.59 1.91 -8.40
N PRO A 95 -10.47 1.21 -9.14
CA PRO A 95 -10.41 -0.24 -9.24
C PRO A 95 -9.33 -0.69 -10.21
N ALA A 96 -8.74 -1.88 -9.93
CA ALA A 96 -7.91 -2.60 -10.89
C ALA A 96 -8.74 -3.64 -11.67
N ASP A 97 -8.24 -4.07 -12.82
CA ASP A 97 -8.85 -5.17 -13.57
C ASP A 97 -8.41 -6.53 -13.03
N SER A 98 -9.34 -7.48 -13.02
CA SER A 98 -9.05 -8.86 -12.67
C SER A 98 -8.51 -9.58 -13.91
N GLY A 99 -7.20 -9.82 -13.93
CA GLY A 99 -6.56 -10.58 -15.00
C GLY A 99 -5.91 -9.75 -16.11
N ALA A 100 -5.77 -8.44 -15.93
CA ALA A 100 -5.00 -7.64 -16.89
C ALA A 100 -3.50 -7.93 -16.76
N GLU A 101 -2.94 -8.55 -17.77
CA GLU A 101 -1.48 -8.70 -17.91
C GLU A 101 -0.78 -7.37 -18.20
N SER A 102 -1.55 -6.34 -18.54
CA SER A 102 -1.05 -5.03 -19.00
C SER A 102 -0.17 -4.28 -18.00
N LEU A 103 -0.36 -4.53 -16.70
CA LEU A 103 0.50 -3.96 -15.65
C LEU A 103 1.76 -4.82 -15.37
N HIS A 104 1.77 -6.06 -15.89
CA HIS A 104 2.95 -6.90 -15.86
C HIS A 104 3.90 -6.51 -16.99
N GLY A 105 5.16 -6.27 -16.67
CA GLY A 105 6.15 -5.99 -17.70
C GLY A 105 6.12 -4.58 -18.29
N LEU A 106 5.42 -3.62 -17.68
CA LEU A 106 5.46 -2.22 -18.09
C LEU A 106 6.90 -1.74 -18.28
N GLY A 107 7.19 -1.15 -19.41
CA GLY A 107 8.44 -0.47 -19.69
C GLY A 107 8.65 0.74 -18.78
N ALA A 108 9.88 1.25 -18.72
CA ALA A 108 10.19 2.42 -17.89
C ALA A 108 9.35 3.65 -18.25
N LEU A 109 9.04 3.83 -19.53
CA LEU A 109 8.23 4.95 -20.03
C LEU A 109 6.78 4.85 -19.58
N ASP A 110 6.18 3.67 -19.68
CA ASP A 110 4.78 3.47 -19.28
C ASP A 110 4.61 3.56 -17.77
N ARG A 111 5.60 3.07 -16.99
CA ARG A 111 5.63 3.31 -15.53
C ARG A 111 5.70 4.79 -15.19
N ALA A 112 6.52 5.56 -15.90
CA ALA A 112 6.63 7.00 -15.68
C ALA A 112 5.32 7.74 -16.03
N ARG A 113 4.66 7.36 -17.12
CA ARG A 113 3.35 7.90 -17.52
C ARG A 113 2.29 7.57 -16.48
N LEU A 114 2.19 6.33 -16.04
CA LEU A 114 1.25 5.89 -15.00
C LEU A 114 1.48 6.65 -13.69
N HIS A 115 2.74 6.74 -13.26
CA HIS A 115 3.10 7.52 -12.07
C HIS A 115 2.68 8.98 -12.18
N HIS A 116 2.96 9.63 -13.30
CA HIS A 116 2.58 11.04 -13.52
C HIS A 116 1.06 11.24 -13.45
N ARG A 117 0.28 10.36 -14.12
CA ARG A 117 -1.19 10.42 -14.10
C ARG A 117 -1.78 10.16 -12.73
N LEU A 118 -1.25 9.17 -11.99
CA LEU A 118 -1.66 8.87 -10.64
C LEU A 118 -1.31 10.02 -9.68
N SER A 119 -0.13 10.61 -9.81
CA SER A 119 0.29 11.74 -8.95
C SER A 119 -0.60 12.95 -9.14
N ALA A 120 -1.04 13.24 -10.37
CA ALA A 120 -1.99 14.31 -10.64
C ALA A 120 -3.36 14.03 -10.02
N LEU A 121 -3.85 12.77 -10.11
CA LEU A 121 -5.10 12.36 -9.49
C LEU A 121 -5.02 12.42 -7.95
N TYR A 122 -3.90 11.98 -7.38
CA TYR A 122 -3.72 11.93 -5.92
C TYR A 122 -3.83 13.31 -5.27
N SER A 123 -3.44 14.38 -5.98
CA SER A 123 -3.51 15.75 -5.45
C SER A 123 -4.94 16.23 -5.12
N ASP A 124 -5.95 15.56 -5.64
CA ASP A 124 -7.35 15.86 -5.33
C ASP A 124 -7.80 15.30 -3.96
N PHE A 125 -6.98 14.49 -3.31
CA PHE A 125 -7.30 13.78 -2.07
C PHE A 125 -6.38 14.20 -0.92
N GLU A 126 -6.86 14.04 0.31
CA GLU A 126 -6.07 14.31 1.51
C GLU A 126 -5.24 13.11 1.94
N VAL A 127 -5.70 11.90 1.59
CA VAL A 127 -5.00 10.62 1.84
C VAL A 127 -5.23 9.67 0.69
N VAL A 128 -4.17 8.98 0.30
CA VAL A 128 -4.23 7.88 -0.66
C VAL A 128 -3.83 6.58 0.04
N ILE A 129 -4.66 5.55 -0.10
CA ILE A 129 -4.39 4.21 0.37
C ILE A 129 -4.26 3.30 -0.85
N VAL A 130 -3.17 2.54 -0.94
CA VAL A 130 -2.94 1.62 -2.05
C VAL A 130 -2.90 0.20 -1.52
N ASP A 131 -3.91 -0.61 -1.86
CA ASP A 131 -3.92 -2.04 -1.58
C ASP A 131 -3.00 -2.75 -2.57
N SER A 132 -1.82 -3.15 -2.16
CA SER A 132 -0.88 -3.85 -3.04
C SER A 132 -1.32 -5.32 -3.27
N GLY A 133 -0.89 -5.93 -4.35
CA GLY A 133 -0.92 -7.39 -4.46
C GLY A 133 -0.08 -8.06 -3.35
N ALA A 134 -0.27 -9.35 -3.15
CA ALA A 134 0.54 -10.12 -2.23
C ALA A 134 1.95 -10.38 -2.79
N GLY A 135 2.91 -10.50 -1.89
CA GLY A 135 4.31 -10.79 -2.22
C GLY A 135 5.18 -9.56 -2.41
N ILE A 136 6.48 -9.77 -2.30
CA ILE A 136 7.51 -8.72 -2.26
C ILE A 136 7.49 -7.88 -3.53
N ASP A 137 7.39 -8.50 -4.70
CA ASP A 137 7.43 -7.79 -5.99
C ASP A 137 6.25 -6.83 -6.16
N SER A 138 5.06 -7.24 -5.72
CA SER A 138 3.87 -6.37 -5.74
C SER A 138 4.02 -5.19 -4.80
N VAL A 139 4.50 -5.43 -3.57
CA VAL A 139 4.77 -4.37 -2.58
C VAL A 139 5.79 -3.39 -3.13
N MET A 140 6.92 -3.88 -3.64
CA MET A 140 7.99 -3.03 -4.17
C MET A 140 7.53 -2.18 -5.34
N ARG A 141 6.79 -2.77 -6.29
CA ARG A 141 6.27 -2.06 -7.44
C ARG A 141 5.40 -0.86 -7.06
N VAL A 142 4.49 -1.06 -6.10
CA VAL A 142 3.61 0.01 -5.64
C VAL A 142 4.36 1.02 -4.79
N CYS A 143 5.26 0.58 -3.90
CA CYS A 143 6.04 1.49 -3.05
C CYS A 143 6.94 2.43 -3.86
N THR A 144 7.51 1.96 -4.98
CA THR A 144 8.34 2.80 -5.86
C THR A 144 7.55 3.85 -6.64
N MET A 145 6.22 3.78 -6.63
CA MET A 145 5.32 4.74 -7.29
C MET A 145 4.91 5.91 -6.40
N GLY A 146 5.69 6.25 -5.37
CA GLY A 146 5.46 7.44 -4.55
C GLY A 146 4.86 7.19 -3.18
N ALA A 147 5.03 5.99 -2.62
CA ALA A 147 4.64 5.72 -1.24
C ALA A 147 5.37 6.66 -0.27
N THR A 148 4.62 7.22 0.67
CA THR A 148 5.17 7.97 1.81
C THR A 148 5.33 7.08 3.04
N ARG A 149 4.64 5.92 3.05
CA ARG A 149 4.63 4.96 4.13
C ARG A 149 4.22 3.57 3.64
N LEU A 150 4.82 2.53 4.18
CA LEU A 150 4.37 1.16 4.04
C LEU A 150 3.72 0.68 5.33
N MET A 151 2.48 0.21 5.27
CA MET A 151 1.83 -0.59 6.30
C MET A 151 2.00 -2.07 5.92
N LEU A 152 2.87 -2.77 6.62
CA LEU A 152 3.13 -4.19 6.40
C LEU A 152 2.19 -5.02 7.26
N VAL A 153 1.25 -5.71 6.63
CA VAL A 153 0.30 -6.61 7.31
C VAL A 153 0.87 -8.02 7.31
N THR A 154 0.89 -8.65 8.47
CA THR A 154 1.33 -10.04 8.65
C THR A 154 0.48 -10.77 9.68
N LEU A 155 0.76 -12.04 9.92
CA LEU A 155 0.13 -12.90 10.92
C LEU A 155 1.14 -13.26 12.02
N PRO A 156 0.70 -13.72 13.20
CA PRO A 156 1.61 -14.13 14.27
C PRO A 156 2.39 -15.41 13.98
N GLU A 157 1.98 -16.16 12.94
CA GLU A 157 2.60 -17.42 12.52
C GLU A 157 4.07 -17.24 12.10
N PRO A 158 4.99 -18.17 12.45
CA PRO A 158 6.41 -18.08 12.11
C PRO A 158 6.68 -17.92 10.61
N ALA A 159 5.92 -18.63 9.75
CA ALA A 159 6.07 -18.53 8.29
C ALA A 159 5.72 -17.12 7.79
N ALA A 160 4.61 -16.54 8.28
CA ALA A 160 4.19 -15.18 7.89
C ALA A 160 5.18 -14.11 8.38
N LEU A 161 5.74 -14.27 9.58
CA LEU A 161 6.79 -13.37 10.10
C LEU A 161 8.09 -13.47 9.28
N THR A 162 8.44 -14.66 8.78
CA THR A 162 9.59 -14.85 7.88
C THR A 162 9.37 -14.12 6.55
N ASP A 163 8.19 -14.24 5.95
CA ASP A 163 7.83 -13.53 4.71
C ASP A 163 7.79 -12.00 4.92
N ALA A 164 7.29 -11.55 6.08
CA ALA A 164 7.32 -10.14 6.46
C ALA A 164 8.76 -9.62 6.61
N TYR A 165 9.63 -10.38 7.26
CA TYR A 165 11.05 -10.03 7.38
C TYR A 165 11.75 -9.97 6.00
N ALA A 166 11.47 -10.92 5.11
CA ALA A 166 12.01 -10.88 3.75
C ALA A 166 11.55 -9.62 2.99
N THR A 167 10.28 -9.23 3.17
CA THR A 167 9.74 -7.99 2.62
C THR A 167 10.45 -6.77 3.18
N LEU A 168 10.63 -6.68 4.49
CA LEU A 168 11.37 -5.59 5.15
C LEU A 168 12.80 -5.47 4.61
N LYS A 169 13.49 -6.61 4.44
CA LYS A 169 14.86 -6.64 3.92
C LYS A 169 14.97 -6.02 2.52
N ILE A 170 14.06 -6.36 1.61
CA ILE A 170 14.06 -5.84 0.24
C ILE A 170 13.64 -4.37 0.20
N VAL A 171 12.57 -4.00 0.92
CA VAL A 171 12.13 -2.60 1.03
C VAL A 171 13.26 -1.73 1.59
N HIS A 172 13.93 -2.17 2.66
CA HIS A 172 15.03 -1.41 3.24
C HIS A 172 16.23 -1.26 2.29
N ALA A 173 16.55 -2.31 1.53
CA ALA A 173 17.66 -2.25 0.59
C ALA A 173 17.43 -1.25 -0.55
N GLN A 174 16.19 -1.12 -1.02
CA GLN A 174 15.85 -0.30 -2.19
C GLN A 174 15.22 1.06 -1.84
N LEU A 175 14.49 1.17 -0.72
CA LEU A 175 13.76 2.35 -0.26
C LEU A 175 14.15 2.70 1.18
N LYS A 176 15.39 3.12 1.36
CA LYS A 176 16.02 3.30 2.69
C LYS A 176 15.27 4.25 3.62
N ASP A 177 14.61 5.26 3.07
CA ASP A 177 13.94 6.31 3.85
C ASP A 177 12.43 6.08 4.00
N LEU A 178 11.87 5.01 3.39
CA LEU A 178 10.45 4.71 3.49
C LEU A 178 10.11 4.19 4.89
N PRO A 179 9.29 4.91 5.69
CA PRO A 179 8.84 4.43 6.98
C PRO A 179 7.99 3.17 6.83
N VAL A 180 8.21 2.18 7.72
CA VAL A 180 7.43 0.95 7.74
C VAL A 180 6.75 0.77 9.08
N ASP A 181 5.44 0.62 9.03
CA ASP A 181 4.59 0.26 10.16
C ASP A 181 4.13 -1.19 10.02
N VAL A 182 4.01 -1.90 11.11
CA VAL A 182 3.62 -3.32 11.11
C VAL A 182 2.29 -3.49 11.83
N LEU A 183 1.35 -4.16 11.15
CA LEU A 183 0.09 -4.61 11.70
C LEU A 183 0.11 -6.15 11.78
N ILE A 184 -0.13 -6.71 12.96
CA ILE A 184 -0.30 -8.15 13.15
C ILE A 184 -1.80 -8.47 13.11
N ASN A 185 -2.25 -9.16 12.08
CA ASN A 185 -3.67 -9.46 11.90
C ASN A 185 -4.00 -10.89 12.39
N ARG A 186 -5.28 -11.14 12.67
CA ARG A 186 -5.83 -12.44 13.09
C ARG A 186 -5.16 -13.00 14.36
N VAL A 187 -4.99 -12.15 15.34
CA VAL A 187 -4.54 -12.58 16.67
C VAL A 187 -5.69 -13.26 17.43
N GLU A 188 -5.37 -14.28 18.18
CA GLU A 188 -6.35 -15.01 19.00
C GLU A 188 -6.49 -14.38 20.39
N ASP A 189 -5.42 -13.75 20.88
CA ASP A 189 -5.45 -13.05 22.16
C ASP A 189 -4.64 -11.74 22.13
N ALA A 190 -4.82 -10.89 23.13
CA ALA A 190 -4.20 -9.58 23.22
C ALA A 190 -2.66 -9.59 23.35
N ARG A 191 -2.05 -10.73 23.69
CA ARG A 191 -0.60 -10.86 23.88
C ARG A 191 0.10 -11.30 22.62
N GLU A 192 -0.59 -12.02 21.76
CA GLU A 192 -0.01 -12.63 20.57
C GLU A 192 0.53 -11.59 19.59
N GLY A 193 -0.22 -10.50 19.36
CA GLY A 193 0.21 -9.41 18.48
C GLY A 193 1.52 -8.74 18.91
N PRO A 194 1.63 -8.23 20.14
CA PRO A 194 2.88 -7.67 20.65
C PRO A 194 4.05 -8.65 20.62
N GLN A 195 3.85 -9.94 20.96
CA GLN A 195 4.90 -10.95 20.94
C GLN A 195 5.38 -11.25 19.51
N ALA A 196 4.46 -11.33 18.55
CA ALA A 196 4.80 -11.53 17.14
C ALA A 196 5.57 -10.32 16.60
N PHE A 197 5.12 -9.11 16.94
CA PHE A 197 5.84 -7.89 16.58
C PHE A 197 7.25 -7.82 17.17
N GLU A 198 7.42 -8.16 18.45
CA GLU A 198 8.73 -8.17 19.12
C GLU A 198 9.73 -9.09 18.39
N ARG A 199 9.30 -10.28 17.97
CA ARG A 199 10.15 -11.20 17.19
C ARG A 199 10.59 -10.57 15.87
N LEU A 200 9.66 -9.93 15.14
CA LEU A 200 9.95 -9.30 13.88
C LEU A 200 10.83 -8.06 14.02
N SER A 201 10.52 -7.18 14.99
CA SER A 201 11.28 -5.96 15.24
C SER A 201 12.71 -6.25 15.71
N THR A 202 12.88 -7.21 16.61
CA THR A 202 14.21 -7.65 17.06
C THR A 202 15.07 -8.14 15.89
N ALA A 203 14.49 -8.94 14.97
CA ALA A 203 15.19 -9.39 13.78
C ALA A 203 15.53 -8.21 12.83
N ALA A 204 14.58 -7.27 12.64
CA ALA A 204 14.79 -6.11 11.79
C ALA A 204 15.88 -5.18 12.36
N GLU A 205 15.87 -4.90 13.66
CA GLU A 205 16.89 -4.09 14.32
C GLU A 205 18.28 -4.75 14.27
N ARG A 206 18.35 -6.05 14.59
CA ARG A 206 19.62 -6.79 14.65
C ARG A 206 20.31 -6.94 13.30
N PHE A 207 19.55 -7.24 12.25
CA PHE A 207 20.12 -7.63 10.96
C PHE A 207 19.95 -6.58 9.86
N LEU A 208 18.93 -5.71 9.96
CA LEU A 208 18.70 -4.65 8.98
C LEU A 208 19.08 -3.27 9.53
N HIS A 209 19.37 -3.16 10.83
CA HIS A 209 19.63 -1.89 11.54
C HIS A 209 18.52 -0.87 11.30
N ARG A 210 17.28 -1.33 11.26
CA ARG A 210 16.12 -0.50 10.95
C ARG A 210 14.99 -0.76 11.92
N PRO A 211 14.56 0.29 12.65
CA PRO A 211 13.37 0.20 13.48
C PRO A 211 12.11 0.12 12.60
N VAL A 212 11.15 -0.64 13.07
CA VAL A 212 9.77 -0.69 12.55
C VAL A 212 8.83 -0.27 13.66
N ARG A 213 7.66 0.29 13.31
CA ARG A 213 6.69 0.74 14.28
C ARG A 213 5.53 -0.25 14.38
N TYR A 214 5.11 -0.58 15.59
CA TYR A 214 3.91 -1.37 15.83
C TYR A 214 2.66 -0.50 15.70
N LEU A 215 1.69 -0.92 14.88
CA LEU A 215 0.39 -0.25 14.77
C LEU A 215 -0.69 -0.89 15.62
N GLY A 216 -0.52 -2.16 15.95
CA GLY A 216 -1.51 -2.92 16.70
C GLY A 216 -1.76 -4.30 16.09
N ALA A 217 -2.81 -4.94 16.63
CA ALA A 217 -3.28 -6.24 16.18
C ALA A 217 -4.81 -6.28 16.17
#